data_a5e15cc9f4846be7a9def84b2da16534
#
_entry.id   a5e15cc9f4846be7a9def84b2da16534
#
_cell.length_a   1.000
_cell.length_b   1.000
_cell.length_c   1.000
_cell.angle_alpha   90.00
_cell.angle_beta   90.00
_cell.angle_gamma   90.00
#
_symmetry.space_group_name_H-M   'P 1'
#
loop_
_entity.id
_entity.type
_entity.pdbx_description
1 polymer ?
#
loop_
_entity_poly.entity_id
_entity_poly.type
_entity_poly.pdbx_seq_one_letter_code
_entity_poly.pdbx_strand_id
1 'polypeptide(L)'
;MAVVIAGLLTSCTSLEDRVKQQVKSMDGMSQLGAVEYTITKVVKVDHDAFYKLGERKILFSCRSYMKAGIDLADFSADDITVNHRDNSVTVELPQPKVLSFNMPVEEAKLVYESVSGLRSEFTTDDRMNFLKQGEENIMADIDNLGILKDAEKNATLFFESLFAQLGVDKVNITYKKEK
;
A
#
# COMPACT_ATOMS: atom_id res chain seq x y z
N MET A 1 63.38 -7.80 -25.34
CA MET A 1 61.94 -8.03 -25.52
C MET A 1 61.37 -8.43 -24.17
N ALA A 2 60.77 -7.48 -23.47
CA ALA A 2 60.11 -7.73 -22.18
C ALA A 2 58.61 -7.85 -22.42
N VAL A 3 58.06 -9.02 -22.18
CA VAL A 3 56.62 -9.28 -22.26
C VAL A 3 55.98 -8.87 -20.93
N VAL A 4 55.26 -7.77 -20.93
CA VAL A 4 54.45 -7.34 -19.79
C VAL A 4 53.15 -8.13 -19.83
N ILE A 5 53.00 -9.12 -18.96
CA ILE A 5 51.77 -9.84 -18.71
C ILE A 5 50.93 -8.94 -17.81
N ALA A 6 49.99 -8.21 -18.41
CA ALA A 6 48.93 -7.48 -17.69
C ALA A 6 47.95 -8.52 -17.14
N GLY A 7 48.11 -8.86 -15.85
CA GLY A 7 47.16 -9.69 -15.14
C GLY A 7 45.80 -8.97 -15.03
N LEU A 8 44.79 -9.48 -15.71
CA LEU A 8 43.42 -9.12 -15.49
C LEU A 8 42.96 -9.63 -14.11
N LEU A 9 43.02 -8.75 -13.11
CA LEU A 9 42.39 -8.98 -11.81
C LEU A 9 40.88 -8.90 -12.04
N THR A 10 40.24 -10.01 -12.42
CA THR A 10 38.82 -10.16 -12.29
C THR A 10 38.50 -10.18 -10.80
N SER A 11 38.10 -9.02 -10.26
CA SER A 11 37.58 -8.91 -8.91
C SER A 11 36.30 -9.77 -8.89
N CYS A 12 36.38 -10.96 -8.30
CA CYS A 12 35.20 -11.79 -7.97
C CYS A 12 34.46 -11.07 -6.84
N THR A 13 33.54 -10.17 -7.20
CA THR A 13 32.63 -9.58 -6.24
C THR A 13 31.72 -10.69 -5.70
N SER A 14 31.69 -10.86 -4.39
CA SER A 14 30.86 -11.90 -3.76
C SER A 14 29.38 -11.64 -4.05
N LEU A 15 28.54 -12.68 -4.00
CA LEU A 15 27.08 -12.50 -4.12
C LEU A 15 26.57 -11.49 -3.10
N GLU A 16 27.08 -11.56 -1.88
CA GLU A 16 26.73 -10.64 -0.79
C GLU A 16 27.05 -9.18 -1.14
N ASP A 17 28.24 -8.91 -1.71
CA ASP A 17 28.61 -7.54 -2.12
C ASP A 17 27.70 -7.02 -3.24
N ARG A 18 27.37 -7.88 -4.20
CA ARG A 18 26.45 -7.51 -5.29
C ARG A 18 25.06 -7.20 -4.77
N VAL A 19 24.53 -8.01 -3.86
CA VAL A 19 23.24 -7.81 -3.22
C VAL A 19 23.26 -6.51 -2.42
N LYS A 20 24.24 -6.28 -1.56
CA LYS A 20 24.38 -5.05 -0.77
C LYS A 20 24.52 -3.80 -1.65
N GLN A 21 25.27 -3.89 -2.73
CA GLN A 21 25.39 -2.79 -3.69
C GLN A 21 24.07 -2.49 -4.39
N GLN A 22 23.33 -3.53 -4.77
CA GLN A 22 22.01 -3.37 -5.39
C GLN A 22 21.01 -2.71 -4.43
N VAL A 23 20.98 -3.14 -3.17
CA VAL A 23 20.12 -2.51 -2.15
C VAL A 23 20.53 -1.07 -1.90
N LYS A 24 21.82 -0.78 -1.83
CA LYS A 24 22.30 0.60 -1.70
C LYS A 24 21.90 1.48 -2.89
N SER A 25 21.75 0.90 -4.09
CA SER A 25 21.24 1.65 -5.24
C SER A 25 19.73 1.98 -5.13
N MET A 26 19.03 1.35 -4.19
CA MET A 26 17.64 1.66 -3.85
C MET A 26 17.50 2.79 -2.81
N ASP A 27 18.64 3.27 -2.28
CA ASP A 27 18.64 4.44 -1.40
C ASP A 27 17.93 5.61 -2.13
N GLY A 28 16.88 6.15 -1.49
CA GLY A 28 16.02 7.17 -2.11
C GLY A 28 14.70 6.64 -2.66
N MET A 29 14.50 5.32 -2.76
CA MET A 29 13.16 4.76 -2.96
C MET A 29 12.39 4.83 -1.64
N SER A 30 11.33 5.64 -1.59
CA SER A 30 10.51 5.76 -0.39
C SER A 30 9.40 4.71 -0.31
N GLN A 31 9.00 4.12 -1.43
CA GLN A 31 7.86 3.23 -1.52
C GLN A 31 8.11 2.08 -2.49
N LEU A 32 7.66 0.89 -2.12
CA LEU A 32 7.80 -0.32 -2.92
C LEU A 32 6.46 -1.05 -3.07
N GLY A 33 6.29 -1.73 -4.21
CA GLY A 33 5.12 -2.58 -4.46
C GLY A 33 3.80 -1.82 -4.50
N ALA A 34 3.86 -0.49 -4.71
CA ALA A 34 2.68 0.35 -4.63
C ALA A 34 1.61 -0.05 -5.64
N VAL A 35 0.37 -0.13 -5.14
CA VAL A 35 -0.86 -0.34 -5.91
C VAL A 35 -1.82 0.80 -5.65
N GLU A 36 -2.61 1.14 -6.67
CA GLU A 36 -3.63 2.17 -6.57
C GLU A 36 -5.00 1.59 -6.87
N TYR A 37 -5.94 1.83 -5.97
CA TYR A 37 -7.35 1.45 -6.13
C TYR A 37 -8.21 2.70 -6.26
N THR A 38 -9.16 2.64 -7.20
CA THR A 38 -10.31 3.55 -7.23
C THR A 38 -11.51 2.80 -6.67
N ILE A 39 -12.04 3.27 -5.55
CA ILE A 39 -13.15 2.63 -4.84
C ILE A 39 -14.38 3.52 -5.00
N THR A 40 -15.49 2.95 -5.44
CA THR A 40 -16.79 3.63 -5.42
C THR A 40 -17.67 2.97 -4.38
N LYS A 41 -18.07 3.72 -3.36
CA LYS A 41 -18.93 3.24 -2.27
C LYS A 41 -20.19 4.09 -2.17
N VAL A 42 -21.33 3.43 -1.97
CA VAL A 42 -22.59 4.12 -1.63
C VAL A 42 -22.68 4.21 -0.11
N VAL A 43 -22.65 5.43 0.38
CA VAL A 43 -22.84 5.73 1.80
C VAL A 43 -24.32 6.00 2.01
N LYS A 44 -24.96 5.16 2.83
CA LYS A 44 -26.36 5.30 3.21
C LYS A 44 -26.42 5.74 4.66
N VAL A 45 -27.18 6.80 4.91
CA VAL A 45 -27.44 7.26 6.27
C VAL A 45 -28.95 7.32 6.48
N ASP A 46 -29.40 6.54 7.46
CA ASP A 46 -30.76 6.55 7.96
C ASP A 46 -30.75 7.21 9.33
N HIS A 47 -31.38 8.35 9.46
CA HIS A 47 -31.55 9.04 10.75
C HIS A 47 -32.97 8.80 11.30
N ASP A 48 -33.22 7.58 11.74
CA ASP A 48 -34.47 7.21 12.41
C ASP A 48 -34.34 7.44 13.93
N ALA A 49 -34.74 8.61 14.37
CA ALA A 49 -34.88 8.86 15.79
C ALA A 49 -36.30 8.47 16.21
N PHE A 50 -36.45 7.43 17.04
CA PHE A 50 -37.72 6.88 17.47
C PHE A 50 -38.67 7.89 18.16
N TYR A 51 -38.12 9.03 18.62
CA TYR A 51 -38.88 10.12 19.24
C TYR A 51 -39.25 11.25 18.25
N LYS A 52 -38.89 11.15 16.96
CA LYS A 52 -39.21 12.14 15.94
C LYS A 52 -40.09 11.53 14.87
N LEU A 53 -41.21 12.16 14.60
CA LEU A 53 -42.10 11.76 13.52
C LEU A 53 -41.47 12.07 12.16
N GLY A 54 -41.42 11.06 11.29
CA GLY A 54 -40.89 11.16 9.93
C GLY A 54 -39.48 10.57 9.75
N GLU A 55 -39.16 10.28 8.51
CA GLU A 55 -37.90 9.66 8.08
C GLU A 55 -36.96 10.69 7.44
N ARG A 56 -35.65 10.50 7.64
CA ARG A 56 -34.62 11.21 6.89
C ARG A 56 -33.67 10.19 6.31
N LYS A 57 -33.59 10.11 4.99
CA LYS A 57 -32.69 9.20 4.29
C LYS A 57 -31.87 9.98 3.27
N ILE A 58 -30.57 9.70 3.23
CA ILE A 58 -29.70 10.27 2.23
C ILE A 58 -28.70 9.20 1.77
N LEU A 59 -28.43 9.16 0.47
CA LEU A 59 -27.47 8.28 -0.16
C LEU A 59 -26.49 9.10 -0.99
N PHE A 60 -25.21 8.90 -0.76
CA PHE A 60 -24.14 9.44 -1.57
C PHE A 60 -23.36 8.31 -2.26
N SER A 61 -23.02 8.52 -3.52
CA SER A 61 -22.00 7.73 -4.21
C SER A 61 -20.69 8.48 -4.10
N CYS A 62 -19.77 7.93 -3.32
CA CYS A 62 -18.45 8.51 -3.08
C CYS A 62 -17.40 7.74 -3.86
N ARG A 63 -16.50 8.47 -4.52
CA ARG A 63 -15.30 7.90 -5.15
C ARG A 63 -14.09 8.22 -4.28
N SER A 64 -13.27 7.22 -4.04
CA SER A 64 -12.03 7.39 -3.31
C SER A 64 -10.86 6.77 -4.05
N TYR A 65 -9.68 7.30 -3.81
CA TYR A 65 -8.41 6.89 -4.38
C TYR A 65 -7.51 6.45 -3.23
N MET A 66 -7.10 5.20 -3.27
CA MET A 66 -6.26 4.61 -2.23
C MET A 66 -4.99 4.08 -2.85
N LYS A 67 -3.86 4.42 -2.27
CA LYS A 67 -2.56 3.86 -2.61
C LYS A 67 -2.05 3.08 -1.41
N ALA A 68 -1.68 1.82 -1.62
CA ALA A 68 -1.03 0.99 -0.62
C ALA A 68 0.32 0.50 -1.12
N GLY A 69 1.22 0.17 -0.22
CA GLY A 69 2.57 -0.30 -0.54
C GLY A 69 3.39 -0.47 0.72
N ILE A 70 4.68 -0.74 0.53
CA ILE A 70 5.66 -0.86 1.60
C ILE A 70 6.44 0.45 1.67
N ASP A 71 6.49 1.03 2.86
CA ASP A 71 7.32 2.19 3.16
C ASP A 71 8.75 1.70 3.46
N LEU A 72 9.70 2.14 2.66
CA LEU A 72 11.10 1.75 2.77
C LEU A 72 11.97 2.72 3.58
N ALA A 73 11.37 3.70 4.28
CA ALA A 73 12.12 4.70 5.03
C ALA A 73 13.13 4.09 6.04
N ASP A 74 12.75 2.96 6.66
CA ASP A 74 13.57 2.24 7.64
C ASP A 74 14.15 0.92 7.07
N PHE A 75 14.13 0.73 5.75
CA PHE A 75 14.69 -0.44 5.10
C PHE A 75 16.16 -0.22 4.73
N SER A 76 16.98 -1.19 5.02
CA SER A 76 18.44 -1.11 4.80
C SER A 76 19.04 -2.45 4.36
N ALA A 77 20.33 -2.45 4.05
CA ALA A 77 21.04 -3.68 3.72
C ALA A 77 21.10 -4.68 4.89
N ASP A 78 20.89 -4.24 6.13
CA ASP A 78 20.85 -5.12 7.31
C ASP A 78 19.56 -5.95 7.38
N ASP A 79 18.53 -5.55 6.66
CA ASP A 79 17.27 -6.31 6.52
C ASP A 79 17.38 -7.45 5.48
N ILE A 80 18.58 -7.66 4.92
CA ILE A 80 18.83 -8.70 3.92
C ILE A 80 19.91 -9.67 4.40
N THR A 81 19.58 -10.95 4.34
CA THR A 81 20.49 -12.04 4.68
C THR A 81 20.76 -12.89 3.44
N VAL A 82 22.06 -13.07 3.12
CA VAL A 82 22.52 -13.93 2.01
C VAL A 82 22.99 -15.27 2.57
N ASN A 83 22.44 -16.36 2.05
CA ASN A 83 22.90 -17.72 2.36
C ASN A 83 23.65 -18.31 1.16
N HIS A 84 24.97 -18.42 1.31
CA HIS A 84 25.84 -18.92 0.25
C HIS A 84 25.73 -20.44 0.01
N ARG A 85 25.16 -21.21 0.97
CA ARG A 85 25.10 -22.68 0.85
C ARG A 85 24.06 -23.14 -0.17
N ASP A 86 22.93 -22.44 -0.20
CA ASP A 86 21.80 -22.75 -1.07
C ASP A 86 21.47 -21.61 -2.05
N ASN A 87 22.43 -20.66 -2.20
CA ASN A 87 22.31 -19.50 -3.09
C ASN A 87 20.98 -18.76 -2.93
N SER A 88 20.58 -18.54 -1.67
CA SER A 88 19.32 -17.86 -1.34
C SER A 88 19.53 -16.52 -0.67
N VAL A 89 18.52 -15.67 -0.81
CA VAL A 89 18.42 -14.37 -0.13
C VAL A 89 17.13 -14.32 0.65
N THR A 90 17.20 -13.88 1.90
CA THR A 90 16.03 -13.55 2.73
C THR A 90 15.95 -12.04 2.91
N VAL A 91 14.80 -11.47 2.62
CA VAL A 91 14.51 -10.03 2.77
C VAL A 91 13.44 -9.86 3.83
N GLU A 92 13.71 -9.05 4.85
CA GLU A 92 12.75 -8.70 5.90
C GLU A 92 12.17 -7.31 5.63
N LEU A 93 10.97 -7.26 5.08
CA LEU A 93 10.29 -6.01 4.70
C LEU A 93 9.45 -5.45 5.84
N PRO A 94 9.25 -4.12 5.90
CA PRO A 94 8.16 -3.54 6.67
C PRO A 94 6.81 -4.06 6.21
N GLN A 95 5.79 -4.04 7.08
CA GLN A 95 4.43 -4.41 6.71
C GLN A 95 3.88 -3.47 5.63
N PRO A 96 3.10 -3.98 4.66
CA PRO A 96 2.38 -3.14 3.74
C PRO A 96 1.34 -2.30 4.48
N LYS A 97 1.20 -1.06 4.05
CA LYS A 97 0.25 -0.11 4.64
C LYS A 97 -0.38 0.80 3.60
N VAL A 98 -1.43 1.50 3.99
CA VAL A 98 -1.95 2.60 3.18
C VAL A 98 -0.93 3.73 3.20
N LEU A 99 -0.48 4.11 2.02
CA LEU A 99 0.48 5.21 1.81
C LEU A 99 -0.22 6.55 1.58
N SER A 100 -1.39 6.51 0.92
CA SER A 100 -2.25 7.67 0.78
C SER A 100 -3.71 7.24 0.58
N PHE A 101 -4.62 8.05 1.09
CA PHE A 101 -6.04 7.94 0.87
C PHE A 101 -6.61 9.33 0.59
N ASN A 102 -7.46 9.43 -0.42
CA ASN A 102 -8.16 10.66 -0.76
C ASN A 102 -9.59 10.33 -1.22
N MET A 103 -10.58 10.99 -0.63
CA MET A 103 -11.97 10.93 -1.04
C MET A 103 -12.45 12.37 -1.31
N PRO A 104 -12.30 12.88 -2.56
CA PRO A 104 -12.67 14.23 -2.90
C PRO A 104 -14.16 14.45 -2.68
N VAL A 105 -14.51 15.43 -1.84
CA VAL A 105 -15.90 15.77 -1.53
C VAL A 105 -16.64 16.24 -2.80
N GLU A 106 -15.92 16.86 -3.71
CA GLU A 106 -16.43 17.38 -4.98
C GLU A 106 -16.88 16.27 -5.93
N GLU A 107 -16.33 15.05 -5.76
CA GLU A 107 -16.72 13.88 -6.54
C GLU A 107 -17.87 13.09 -5.90
N ALA A 108 -18.28 13.46 -4.68
CA ALA A 108 -19.42 12.85 -4.02
C ALA A 108 -20.71 13.26 -4.72
N LYS A 109 -21.50 12.28 -5.19
CA LYS A 109 -22.77 12.50 -5.88
C LYS A 109 -23.92 12.14 -4.97
N LEU A 110 -24.83 13.08 -4.79
CA LEU A 110 -26.13 12.78 -4.15
C LEU A 110 -26.93 11.85 -5.07
N VAL A 111 -27.21 10.64 -4.60
CA VAL A 111 -27.99 9.63 -5.35
C VAL A 111 -29.46 9.70 -4.97
N TYR A 112 -29.73 9.87 -3.69
CA TYR A 112 -31.08 9.92 -3.17
C TYR A 112 -31.14 10.74 -1.88
N GLU A 113 -32.20 11.53 -1.74
CA GLU A 113 -32.54 12.25 -0.52
C GLU A 113 -34.03 12.20 -0.30
N SER A 114 -34.47 11.88 0.90
CA SER A 114 -35.87 11.91 1.32
C SER A 114 -35.97 12.43 2.74
N VAL A 115 -36.83 13.43 2.91
CA VAL A 115 -37.14 14.00 4.21
C VAL A 115 -38.65 14.05 4.29
N SER A 116 -39.24 13.44 5.30
CA SER A 116 -40.69 13.37 5.47
C SER A 116 -41.14 13.82 6.85
N GLY A 117 -42.41 14.23 6.92
CA GLY A 117 -43.04 14.66 8.15
C GLY A 117 -42.56 16.03 8.65
N LEU A 118 -42.29 16.12 9.94
CA LEU A 118 -41.83 17.36 10.61
C LEU A 118 -40.30 17.40 10.75
N ARG A 119 -39.57 16.73 9.87
CA ARG A 119 -38.10 16.69 9.89
C ARG A 119 -37.48 17.85 9.11
N SER A 120 -36.43 18.41 9.62
CA SER A 120 -35.63 19.42 8.90
C SER A 120 -34.80 18.78 7.77
N GLU A 121 -34.56 19.54 6.72
CA GLU A 121 -33.62 19.15 5.65
C GLU A 121 -32.19 18.88 6.18
N PHE A 122 -31.40 18.16 5.39
CA PHE A 122 -30.00 17.92 5.71
C PHE A 122 -29.18 19.21 5.56
N THR A 123 -28.46 19.54 6.61
CA THR A 123 -27.53 20.68 6.60
C THR A 123 -26.24 20.29 5.87
N THR A 124 -25.41 21.30 5.56
CA THR A 124 -24.06 21.06 5.03
C THR A 124 -23.20 20.26 6.01
N ASP A 125 -23.33 20.54 7.31
CA ASP A 125 -22.60 19.80 8.35
C ASP A 125 -23.03 18.33 8.43
N ASP A 126 -24.33 18.05 8.31
CA ASP A 126 -24.84 16.67 8.21
C ASP A 126 -24.15 15.94 7.05
N ARG A 127 -24.13 16.57 5.86
CA ARG A 127 -23.54 15.99 4.64
C ARG A 127 -22.04 15.73 4.80
N MET A 128 -21.29 16.67 5.38
CA MET A 128 -19.86 16.50 5.66
C MET A 128 -19.60 15.37 6.64
N ASN A 129 -20.39 15.25 7.70
CA ASN A 129 -20.27 14.15 8.66
C ASN A 129 -20.53 12.78 7.99
N PHE A 130 -21.48 12.69 7.06
CA PHE A 130 -21.76 11.46 6.34
C PHE A 130 -20.63 11.05 5.40
N LEU A 131 -19.98 12.02 4.75
CA LEU A 131 -18.80 11.76 3.92
C LEU A 131 -17.66 11.25 4.78
N LYS A 132 -17.43 11.85 5.95
CA LYS A 132 -16.43 11.37 6.91
C LYS A 132 -16.71 9.94 7.38
N GLN A 133 -17.96 9.61 7.70
CA GLN A 133 -18.34 8.22 8.01
C GLN A 133 -18.09 7.28 6.84
N GLY A 134 -18.29 7.73 5.61
CA GLY A 134 -17.97 6.98 4.40
C GLY A 134 -16.48 6.67 4.29
N GLU A 135 -15.64 7.65 4.57
CA GLU A 135 -14.18 7.50 4.63
C GLU A 135 -13.76 6.47 5.69
N GLU A 136 -14.25 6.66 6.93
CA GLU A 136 -13.98 5.75 8.05
C GLU A 136 -14.40 4.31 7.73
N ASN A 137 -15.56 4.11 7.08
CA ASN A 137 -16.05 2.81 6.67
C ASN A 137 -15.18 2.15 5.58
N ILE A 138 -14.61 2.93 4.65
CA ILE A 138 -13.69 2.40 3.63
C ILE A 138 -12.40 1.97 4.31
N MET A 139 -11.86 2.80 5.20
CA MET A 139 -10.62 2.48 5.92
C MET A 139 -10.77 1.27 6.86
N ALA A 140 -11.92 1.14 7.53
CA ALA A 140 -12.20 -0.03 8.38
C ALA A 140 -12.33 -1.34 7.58
N ASP A 141 -12.63 -1.27 6.28
CA ASP A 141 -12.84 -2.43 5.41
C ASP A 141 -11.59 -2.77 4.56
N ILE A 142 -10.45 -2.16 4.85
CA ILE A 142 -9.24 -2.22 4.02
C ILE A 142 -8.74 -3.65 3.81
N ASP A 143 -8.82 -4.49 4.83
CA ASP A 143 -8.35 -5.88 4.75
C ASP A 143 -9.18 -6.69 3.75
N ASN A 144 -10.49 -6.39 3.65
CA ASN A 144 -11.39 -7.04 2.71
C ASN A 144 -11.24 -6.53 1.28
N LEU A 145 -10.67 -5.34 1.08
CA LEU A 145 -10.39 -4.80 -0.25
C LEU A 145 -9.25 -5.53 -0.96
N GLY A 146 -8.36 -6.20 -0.21
CA GLY A 146 -7.25 -6.96 -0.75
C GLY A 146 -6.06 -6.12 -1.24
N ILE A 147 -6.10 -4.81 -1.14
CA ILE A 147 -5.06 -3.90 -1.65
C ILE A 147 -3.71 -4.13 -0.97
N LEU A 148 -3.70 -4.46 0.33
CA LEU A 148 -2.47 -4.76 1.06
C LEU A 148 -1.82 -6.06 0.56
N LYS A 149 -2.63 -7.08 0.25
CA LYS A 149 -2.14 -8.34 -0.34
C LYS A 149 -1.56 -8.13 -1.73
N ASP A 150 -2.15 -7.26 -2.52
CA ASP A 150 -1.61 -6.92 -3.84
C ASP A 150 -0.29 -6.15 -3.72
N ALA A 151 -0.15 -5.28 -2.72
CA ALA A 151 1.10 -4.60 -2.41
C ALA A 151 2.20 -5.61 -1.98
N GLU A 152 1.88 -6.58 -1.12
CA GLU A 152 2.78 -7.70 -0.76
C GLU A 152 3.26 -8.47 -1.99
N LYS A 153 2.32 -8.87 -2.84
CA LYS A 153 2.60 -9.62 -4.06
C LYS A 153 3.53 -8.84 -5.00
N ASN A 154 3.26 -7.56 -5.19
CA ASN A 154 4.09 -6.71 -6.05
C ASN A 154 5.51 -6.54 -5.48
N ALA A 155 5.64 -6.36 -4.17
CA ALA A 155 6.93 -6.29 -3.51
C ALA A 155 7.72 -7.60 -3.64
N THR A 156 7.05 -8.74 -3.47
CA THR A 156 7.66 -10.07 -3.65
C THR A 156 8.19 -10.23 -5.07
N LEU A 157 7.36 -9.97 -6.07
CA LEU A 157 7.75 -10.06 -7.49
C LEU A 157 8.91 -9.12 -7.83
N PHE A 158 8.95 -7.94 -7.23
CA PHE A 158 10.06 -7.01 -7.42
C PHE A 158 11.38 -7.62 -6.94
N PHE A 159 11.44 -8.11 -5.70
CA PHE A 159 12.67 -8.68 -5.15
C PHE A 159 13.07 -9.99 -5.82
N GLU A 160 12.12 -10.85 -6.15
CA GLU A 160 12.39 -12.06 -6.93
C GLU A 160 13.04 -11.71 -8.27
N SER A 161 12.48 -10.75 -8.99
CA SER A 161 13.02 -10.30 -10.28
C SER A 161 14.38 -9.63 -10.13
N LEU A 162 14.58 -8.82 -9.09
CA LEU A 162 15.81 -8.11 -8.81
C LEU A 162 16.97 -9.09 -8.53
N PHE A 163 16.75 -10.03 -7.62
CA PHE A 163 17.79 -10.96 -7.20
C PHE A 163 18.04 -12.09 -8.21
N ALA A 164 17.04 -12.47 -9.00
CA ALA A 164 17.26 -13.40 -10.11
C ALA A 164 18.27 -12.85 -11.12
N GLN A 165 18.29 -11.54 -11.37
CA GLN A 165 19.27 -10.90 -12.23
C GLN A 165 20.70 -10.96 -11.65
N LEU A 166 20.84 -11.11 -10.34
CA LEU A 166 22.10 -11.30 -9.65
C LEU A 166 22.54 -12.76 -9.54
N GLY A 167 21.76 -13.69 -10.10
CA GLY A 167 22.03 -15.13 -10.06
C GLY A 167 21.67 -15.79 -8.74
N VAL A 168 20.69 -15.23 -7.99
CA VAL A 168 20.12 -15.85 -6.79
C VAL A 168 19.09 -16.88 -7.23
N ASP A 169 19.14 -18.08 -6.66
CA ASP A 169 18.24 -19.18 -7.02
C ASP A 169 16.91 -19.12 -6.25
N LYS A 170 16.95 -18.58 -5.03
CA LYS A 170 15.77 -18.53 -4.15
C LYS A 170 15.73 -17.22 -3.35
N VAL A 171 14.57 -16.56 -3.40
CA VAL A 171 14.28 -15.36 -2.62
C VAL A 171 13.18 -15.69 -1.61
N ASN A 172 13.42 -15.40 -0.33
CA ASN A 172 12.43 -15.53 0.72
C ASN A 172 12.08 -14.13 1.22
N ILE A 173 10.79 -13.81 1.22
CA ILE A 173 10.29 -12.55 1.77
C ILE A 173 9.64 -12.83 3.11
N THR A 174 10.03 -12.05 4.11
CA THR A 174 9.42 -12.04 5.45
C THR A 174 9.04 -10.61 5.80
N TYR A 175 8.12 -10.44 6.74
CA TYR A 175 7.64 -9.13 7.17
C TYR A 175 7.95 -8.89 8.64
N LYS A 176 8.43 -7.68 8.96
CA LYS A 176 8.68 -7.24 10.34
C LYS A 176 7.36 -7.31 11.12
N LYS A 177 7.42 -7.74 12.38
CA LYS A 177 6.25 -7.69 13.26
C LYS A 177 5.95 -6.24 13.59
N GLU A 178 4.69 -5.87 13.58
CA GLU A 178 4.26 -4.59 14.12
C GLU A 178 4.66 -4.49 15.59
N LYS A 179 5.23 -3.34 15.96
CA LYS A 179 5.63 -3.05 17.34
C LYS A 179 4.44 -2.58 18.17
#